data_63b90ea1570296c8801b247f0374ae2a
#
_entry.id   63b90ea1570296c8801b247f0374ae2a
#
_cell.length_a   1.000
_cell.length_b   1.000
_cell.length_c   1.000
_cell.angle_alpha   90.00
_cell.angle_beta   90.00
_cell.angle_gamma   90.00
#
_symmetry.space_group_name_H-M   'P 1'
#
loop_
_entity.id
_entity.type
_entity.pdbx_description
1 polymer ?
#
loop_
_entity_poly.entity_id
_entity_poly.type
_entity_poly.pdbx_seq_one_letter_code
_entity_poly.pdbx_strand_id
1 'polypeptide(L)'
;MEKTEISDVIIVGAGIIGLAIAHSISQHGRNVQIIERSKPGSGESTKTGGGIRLVHGSEMNIQLSQLSFDTWLHFKKHFKIDPYYRETGHLFLSSKNTNSFLTQVDLLKKMDIDSDVLTKSQISSRWPQLSEMNFSQGIYCEKGGYLDQHRVLRGYLETVTSNGVKIEADTRVYGIIKDKNRIIGVETTSGDYRADWIINAAGPQAGKIAALAGLEIPFISRRHELLILEASAAVPEEIPWLIDVDRQVHMRPDGSGRALVGGFLGHDDPVDPDTSSPGLSEEWSKNVRLEASESFRVTDPESKVMQGWSGLYPGTIDYMPVIEEPLPGFVTAAGF
;
A
#
# COMPACT_ATOMS: atom_id res chain seq x y z
N MET A 1 14.59 -14.47 38.00
CA MET A 1 14.28 -13.21 37.27
C MET A 1 15.06 -13.29 35.96
N GLU A 2 14.39 -13.68 34.87
CA GLU A 2 14.96 -13.56 33.53
C GLU A 2 15.32 -12.10 33.29
N LYS A 3 16.54 -11.84 32.84
CA LYS A 3 16.94 -10.50 32.37
C LYS A 3 16.03 -10.14 31.18
N THR A 4 15.09 -9.26 31.41
CA THR A 4 14.33 -8.66 30.31
C THR A 4 15.36 -7.94 29.44
N GLU A 5 15.66 -8.51 28.28
CA GLU A 5 16.62 -7.91 27.35
C GLU A 5 15.99 -6.61 26.83
N ILE A 6 16.64 -5.49 27.12
CA ILE A 6 16.14 -4.18 26.69
C ILE A 6 16.58 -3.96 25.25
N SER A 7 15.62 -3.76 24.36
CA SER A 7 15.89 -3.37 22.98
C SER A 7 16.08 -1.85 22.86
N ASP A 8 16.80 -1.37 21.84
CA ASP A 8 16.82 0.06 21.54
C ASP A 8 15.44 0.50 21.00
N VAL A 9 14.84 -0.35 20.16
CA VAL A 9 13.58 -0.06 19.48
C VAL A 9 12.66 -1.27 19.47
N ILE A 10 11.40 -1.07 19.85
CA ILE A 10 10.31 -2.01 19.58
C ILE A 10 9.41 -1.43 18.49
N ILE A 11 9.10 -2.25 17.48
CA ILE A 11 8.17 -1.91 16.41
C ILE A 11 6.92 -2.77 16.57
N VAL A 12 5.75 -2.13 16.62
CA VAL A 12 4.46 -2.81 16.69
C VAL A 12 3.90 -2.97 15.28
N GLY A 13 3.89 -4.20 14.79
CA GLY A 13 3.44 -4.60 13.45
C GLY A 13 4.58 -5.00 12.52
N ALA A 14 4.47 -6.21 11.93
CA ALA A 14 5.39 -6.77 10.94
C ALA A 14 4.81 -6.71 9.50
N GLY A 15 4.05 -5.66 9.18
CA GLY A 15 3.68 -5.30 7.81
C GLY A 15 4.86 -4.63 7.08
N ILE A 16 4.64 -4.21 5.83
CA ILE A 16 5.69 -3.61 5.00
C ILE A 16 6.35 -2.40 5.67
N ILE A 17 5.58 -1.54 6.36
CA ILE A 17 6.09 -0.35 7.03
C ILE A 17 6.99 -0.75 8.22
N GLY A 18 6.51 -1.64 9.10
CA GLY A 18 7.32 -2.10 10.24
C GLY A 18 8.60 -2.80 9.82
N LEU A 19 8.54 -3.65 8.78
CA LEU A 19 9.71 -4.34 8.23
C LEU A 19 10.70 -3.35 7.58
N ALA A 20 10.21 -2.34 6.85
CA ALA A 20 11.08 -1.32 6.25
C ALA A 20 11.78 -0.46 7.32
N ILE A 21 11.07 -0.08 8.38
CA ILE A 21 11.64 0.64 9.52
C ILE A 21 12.69 -0.23 10.22
N ALA A 22 12.37 -1.49 10.50
CA ALA A 22 13.31 -2.44 11.12
C ALA A 22 14.56 -2.62 10.28
N HIS A 23 14.41 -2.75 8.95
CA HIS A 23 15.54 -2.82 8.02
C HIS A 23 16.43 -1.59 8.13
N SER A 24 15.86 -0.40 8.04
CA SER A 24 16.60 0.85 8.11
C SER A 24 17.35 1.01 9.43
N ILE A 25 16.70 0.76 10.57
CA ILE A 25 17.30 0.95 11.90
C ILE A 25 18.37 -0.11 12.19
N SER A 26 18.15 -1.37 11.82
CA SER A 26 19.10 -2.47 12.08
C SER A 26 20.42 -2.29 11.34
N GLN A 27 20.42 -1.63 10.18
CA GLN A 27 21.66 -1.29 9.46
C GLN A 27 22.59 -0.34 10.23
N HIS A 28 22.06 0.38 11.23
CA HIS A 28 22.81 1.30 12.08
C HIS A 28 23.25 0.65 13.40
N GLY A 29 23.24 -0.69 13.49
CA GLY A 29 23.71 -1.44 14.65
C GLY A 29 22.82 -1.33 15.89
N ARG A 30 21.54 -0.95 15.72
CA ARG A 30 20.57 -0.88 16.81
C ARG A 30 19.90 -2.23 17.06
N ASN A 31 19.65 -2.55 18.32
CA ASN A 31 18.90 -3.73 18.72
C ASN A 31 17.40 -3.48 18.51
N VAL A 32 16.82 -4.10 17.47
CA VAL A 32 15.43 -3.93 17.06
C VAL A 32 14.64 -5.20 17.35
N GLN A 33 13.45 -5.01 17.92
CA GLN A 33 12.47 -6.08 18.10
C GLN A 33 11.14 -5.70 17.45
N ILE A 34 10.51 -6.63 16.75
CA ILE A 34 9.18 -6.46 16.18
C ILE A 34 8.21 -7.31 16.99
N ILE A 35 7.08 -6.72 17.37
CA ILE A 35 5.95 -7.44 17.99
C ILE A 35 4.82 -7.51 16.97
N GLU A 36 4.44 -8.74 16.60
CA GLU A 36 3.42 -8.99 15.58
C GLU A 36 2.31 -9.89 16.15
N ARG A 37 1.06 -9.45 16.01
CA ARG A 37 -0.11 -10.20 16.56
C ARG A 37 -0.42 -11.50 15.85
N SER A 38 0.10 -11.69 14.64
CA SER A 38 -0.10 -12.85 13.79
C SER A 38 1.21 -13.29 13.15
N LYS A 39 1.16 -13.86 11.96
CA LYS A 39 2.38 -14.16 11.18
C LYS A 39 2.94 -12.88 10.54
N PRO A 40 4.26 -12.67 10.58
CA PRO A 40 4.88 -11.54 9.89
C PRO A 40 4.49 -11.47 8.41
N GLY A 41 4.13 -10.28 7.95
CA GLY A 41 3.71 -10.05 6.57
C GLY A 41 2.32 -10.58 6.20
N SER A 42 1.53 -11.15 7.13
CA SER A 42 0.21 -11.71 6.82
C SER A 42 -0.93 -10.68 6.81
N GLY A 43 -0.66 -9.44 7.17
CA GLY A 43 -1.65 -8.36 7.26
C GLY A 43 -1.99 -7.74 5.89
N GLU A 44 -2.40 -6.47 5.92
CA GLU A 44 -2.91 -5.75 4.74
C GLU A 44 -1.88 -5.60 3.62
N SER A 45 -0.59 -5.64 3.95
CA SER A 45 0.49 -5.58 2.96
C SER A 45 0.47 -6.70 1.91
N THR A 46 -0.19 -7.83 2.18
CA THR A 46 -0.37 -8.93 1.20
C THR A 46 -1.58 -8.74 0.29
N LYS A 47 -2.44 -7.79 0.61
CA LYS A 47 -3.75 -7.60 -0.05
C LYS A 47 -3.75 -6.46 -1.06
N THR A 48 -2.61 -5.81 -1.26
CA THR A 48 -2.43 -4.75 -2.26
C THR A 48 -2.34 -5.30 -3.69
N GLY A 49 -2.62 -4.45 -4.68
CA GLY A 49 -2.35 -4.75 -6.09
C GLY A 49 -0.88 -4.65 -6.50
N GLY A 50 0.00 -4.25 -5.59
CA GLY A 50 1.47 -4.15 -5.82
C GLY A 50 1.90 -2.93 -6.62
N GLY A 51 1.09 -1.87 -6.70
CA GLY A 51 1.39 -0.67 -7.49
C GLY A 51 2.52 0.16 -6.89
N ILE A 52 3.46 0.59 -7.76
CA ILE A 52 4.52 1.54 -7.46
C ILE A 52 4.35 2.73 -8.39
N ARG A 53 4.07 3.91 -7.86
CA ARG A 53 3.77 5.10 -8.66
C ARG A 53 4.37 6.38 -8.08
N LEU A 54 4.57 7.37 -8.93
CA LEU A 54 4.97 8.73 -8.56
C LEU A 54 3.83 9.75 -8.66
N VAL A 55 2.71 9.36 -9.29
CA VAL A 55 1.54 10.23 -9.46
C VAL A 55 0.67 10.16 -8.21
N HIS A 56 0.64 11.25 -7.44
CA HIS A 56 -0.18 11.42 -6.23
C HIS A 56 -0.80 12.80 -6.19
N GLY A 57 -1.86 12.96 -5.43
CA GLY A 57 -2.62 14.23 -5.30
C GLY A 57 -1.97 15.27 -4.39
N SER A 58 -0.85 14.99 -3.72
CA SER A 58 -0.14 15.92 -2.85
C SER A 58 1.36 15.91 -3.05
N GLU A 59 2.02 17.06 -2.82
CA GLU A 59 3.48 17.20 -2.91
C GLU A 59 4.20 16.24 -1.97
N MET A 60 3.71 16.10 -0.74
CA MET A 60 4.32 15.22 0.27
C MET A 60 4.31 13.76 -0.17
N ASN A 61 3.18 13.26 -0.68
CA ASN A 61 3.09 11.87 -1.15
C ASN A 61 3.99 11.64 -2.37
N ILE A 62 4.15 12.64 -3.25
CA ILE A 62 5.11 12.58 -4.36
C ILE A 62 6.54 12.48 -3.81
N GLN A 63 6.93 13.33 -2.85
CA GLN A 63 8.26 13.30 -2.24
C GLN A 63 8.56 11.97 -1.55
N LEU A 64 7.61 11.42 -0.77
CA LEU A 64 7.76 10.11 -0.13
C LEU A 64 7.94 9.00 -1.16
N SER A 65 7.20 9.06 -2.27
CA SER A 65 7.34 8.10 -3.36
C SER A 65 8.67 8.23 -4.08
N GLN A 66 9.15 9.46 -4.34
CA GLN A 66 10.47 9.70 -4.92
C GLN A 66 11.59 9.14 -4.03
N LEU A 67 11.54 9.37 -2.71
CA LEU A 67 12.51 8.84 -1.75
C LEU A 67 12.53 7.30 -1.73
N SER A 68 11.38 6.67 -1.94
CA SER A 68 11.24 5.21 -1.93
C SER A 68 11.61 4.56 -3.26
N PHE A 69 11.59 5.31 -4.37
CA PHE A 69 11.62 4.75 -5.72
C PHE A 69 12.92 3.99 -6.03
N ASP A 70 14.06 4.50 -5.57
CA ASP A 70 15.36 3.85 -5.72
C ASP A 70 15.40 2.45 -5.08
N THR A 71 14.71 2.27 -3.96
CA THR A 71 14.59 0.97 -3.29
C THR A 71 13.93 -0.07 -4.20
N TRP A 72 12.90 0.33 -4.94
CA TRP A 72 12.18 -0.58 -5.84
C TRP A 72 13.01 -0.96 -7.06
N LEU A 73 13.71 0.00 -7.67
CA LEU A 73 14.61 -0.25 -8.80
C LEU A 73 15.76 -1.20 -8.43
N HIS A 74 16.28 -1.08 -7.22
CA HIS A 74 17.42 -1.85 -6.75
C HIS A 74 17.05 -2.96 -5.77
N PHE A 75 15.78 -3.32 -5.65
CA PHE A 75 15.28 -4.27 -4.66
C PHE A 75 16.04 -5.59 -4.68
N LYS A 76 16.19 -6.19 -5.86
CA LYS A 76 16.93 -7.46 -6.04
C LYS A 76 18.39 -7.36 -5.56
N LYS A 77 19.04 -6.22 -5.75
CA LYS A 77 20.41 -5.99 -5.31
C LYS A 77 20.50 -5.93 -3.78
N HIS A 78 19.55 -5.23 -3.14
CA HIS A 78 19.54 -5.01 -1.70
C HIS A 78 19.05 -6.24 -0.93
N PHE A 79 17.97 -6.87 -1.38
CA PHE A 79 17.27 -7.91 -0.66
C PHE A 79 17.52 -9.33 -1.21
N LYS A 80 18.29 -9.48 -2.30
CA LYS A 80 18.62 -10.77 -2.94
C LYS A 80 17.41 -11.55 -3.47
N ILE A 81 16.23 -10.94 -3.50
CA ILE A 81 14.99 -11.50 -4.02
C ILE A 81 14.53 -10.64 -5.18
N ASP A 82 14.15 -11.26 -6.28
CA ASP A 82 13.54 -10.57 -7.41
C ASP A 82 12.10 -10.20 -7.04
N PRO A 83 11.73 -8.89 -6.93
CA PRO A 83 10.39 -8.47 -6.57
C PRO A 83 9.39 -8.66 -7.72
N TYR A 84 9.83 -9.18 -8.86
CA TYR A 84 9.06 -9.27 -10.09
C TYR A 84 8.52 -7.89 -10.52
N TYR A 85 9.36 -6.86 -10.42
CA TYR A 85 8.99 -5.50 -10.81
C TYR A 85 8.79 -5.40 -12.32
N ARG A 86 7.62 -4.88 -12.72
CA ARG A 86 7.24 -4.59 -14.10
C ARG A 86 7.11 -3.08 -14.24
N GLU A 87 8.06 -2.46 -14.90
CA GLU A 87 8.06 -1.02 -15.18
C GLU A 87 7.22 -0.74 -16.41
N THR A 88 5.89 -0.73 -16.22
CA THR A 88 4.91 -0.47 -17.29
C THR A 88 4.37 0.95 -17.26
N GLY A 89 4.67 1.69 -16.20
CA GLY A 89 4.09 3.00 -15.94
C GLY A 89 2.63 2.94 -15.48
N HIS A 90 2.07 4.13 -15.32
CA HIS A 90 0.66 4.35 -14.98
C HIS A 90 0.02 5.30 -15.98
N LEU A 91 -1.19 4.99 -16.43
CA LEU A 91 -1.97 5.81 -17.34
C LEU A 91 -3.32 6.16 -16.68
N PHE A 92 -3.46 7.42 -16.29
CA PHE A 92 -4.69 7.97 -15.73
C PHE A 92 -5.54 8.48 -16.87
N LEU A 93 -6.69 7.87 -17.05
CA LEU A 93 -7.62 8.14 -18.17
C LEU A 93 -8.79 9.00 -17.70
N SER A 94 -9.24 9.93 -18.55
CA SER A 94 -10.46 10.71 -18.34
C SER A 94 -11.18 10.98 -19.66
N SER A 95 -12.49 10.95 -19.62
CA SER A 95 -13.38 11.43 -20.69
C SER A 95 -13.78 12.89 -20.51
N LYS A 96 -13.53 13.45 -19.30
CA LYS A 96 -13.90 14.81 -18.91
C LYS A 96 -12.66 15.70 -18.85
N ASN A 97 -12.76 16.88 -19.43
CA ASN A 97 -11.73 17.90 -19.30
C ASN A 97 -11.98 18.70 -18.01
N THR A 98 -11.56 18.17 -16.87
CA THR A 98 -11.79 18.77 -15.56
C THR A 98 -10.60 19.59 -15.10
N ASN A 99 -10.86 20.63 -14.29
CA ASN A 99 -9.80 21.43 -13.66
C ASN A 99 -8.89 20.56 -12.80
N SER A 100 -9.41 19.50 -12.17
CA SER A 100 -8.62 18.58 -11.36
C SER A 100 -7.55 17.85 -12.17
N PHE A 101 -7.85 17.47 -13.42
CA PHE A 101 -6.87 16.86 -14.32
C PHE A 101 -5.72 17.82 -14.65
N LEU A 102 -6.05 19.09 -14.97
CA LEU A 102 -5.03 20.12 -15.25
C LEU A 102 -4.20 20.44 -14.00
N THR A 103 -4.83 20.56 -12.83
CA THR A 103 -4.15 20.77 -11.56
C THR A 103 -3.16 19.64 -11.25
N GLN A 104 -3.53 18.39 -11.57
CA GLN A 104 -2.63 17.24 -11.40
C GLN A 104 -1.41 17.37 -12.32
N VAL A 105 -1.60 17.76 -13.57
CA VAL A 105 -0.47 17.98 -14.52
C VAL A 105 0.49 19.06 -14.01
N ASP A 106 -0.07 20.18 -13.52
CA ASP A 106 0.76 21.28 -13.00
C ASP A 106 1.52 20.87 -11.73
N LEU A 107 0.88 20.06 -10.86
CA LEU A 107 1.55 19.51 -9.69
C LEU A 107 2.73 18.60 -10.08
N LEU A 108 2.52 17.69 -11.03
CA LEU A 108 3.58 16.80 -11.50
C LEU A 108 4.76 17.56 -12.10
N LYS A 109 4.49 18.59 -12.91
CA LYS A 109 5.53 19.48 -13.45
C LYS A 109 6.30 20.21 -12.35
N LYS A 110 5.58 20.77 -11.36
CA LYS A 110 6.20 21.44 -10.20
C LYS A 110 7.14 20.52 -9.44
N MET A 111 6.79 19.24 -9.35
CA MET A 111 7.55 18.22 -8.62
C MET A 111 8.61 17.52 -9.47
N ASP A 112 8.85 17.99 -10.69
CA ASP A 112 9.81 17.40 -11.64
C ASP A 112 9.53 15.90 -11.91
N ILE A 113 8.24 15.55 -11.99
CA ILE A 113 7.82 14.21 -12.40
C ILE A 113 7.63 14.19 -13.90
N ASP A 114 8.43 13.36 -14.57
CA ASP A 114 8.32 13.13 -16.00
C ASP A 114 6.98 12.46 -16.31
N SER A 115 6.12 13.20 -17.00
CA SER A 115 4.76 12.75 -17.32
C SER A 115 4.24 13.44 -18.58
N ASP A 116 3.55 12.66 -19.41
CA ASP A 116 2.96 13.12 -20.66
C ASP A 116 1.45 13.28 -20.54
N VAL A 117 0.93 14.40 -21.04
CA VAL A 117 -0.50 14.56 -21.31
C VAL A 117 -0.76 14.10 -22.73
N LEU A 118 -1.48 13.01 -22.87
CA LEU A 118 -1.71 12.35 -24.14
C LEU A 118 -3.18 12.46 -24.56
N THR A 119 -3.42 12.76 -25.83
CA THR A 119 -4.75 12.65 -26.46
C THR A 119 -5.11 11.18 -26.72
N LYS A 120 -6.39 10.89 -26.95
CA LYS A 120 -6.83 9.53 -27.33
C LYS A 120 -6.06 8.99 -28.52
N SER A 121 -5.80 9.80 -29.54
CA SER A 121 -5.06 9.38 -30.73
C SER A 121 -3.62 8.96 -30.42
N GLN A 122 -2.92 9.72 -29.53
CA GLN A 122 -1.56 9.37 -29.10
C GLN A 122 -1.54 8.09 -28.27
N ILE A 123 -2.51 7.94 -27.35
CA ILE A 123 -2.64 6.72 -26.52
C ILE A 123 -2.91 5.51 -27.43
N SER A 124 -3.85 5.61 -28.35
CA SER A 124 -4.20 4.53 -29.28
C SER A 124 -3.05 4.17 -30.24
N SER A 125 -2.23 5.16 -30.61
CA SER A 125 -1.03 4.91 -31.41
C SER A 125 0.06 4.18 -30.61
N ARG A 126 0.26 4.53 -29.34
CA ARG A 126 1.27 3.91 -28.45
C ARG A 126 0.83 2.53 -27.97
N TRP A 127 -0.46 2.39 -27.65
CA TRP A 127 -1.10 1.14 -27.22
C TRP A 127 -2.37 0.87 -28.04
N PRO A 128 -2.25 0.25 -29.19
CA PRO A 128 -3.41 -0.02 -30.08
C PRO A 128 -4.55 -0.80 -29.40
N GLN A 129 -4.21 -1.62 -28.40
CA GLN A 129 -5.17 -2.38 -27.60
C GLN A 129 -6.14 -1.51 -26.80
N LEU A 130 -5.77 -0.21 -26.56
CA LEU A 130 -6.59 0.74 -25.82
C LEU A 130 -7.48 1.59 -26.73
N SER A 131 -7.45 1.41 -28.06
CA SER A 131 -8.17 2.24 -29.03
C SER A 131 -9.68 2.28 -28.82
N GLU A 132 -10.26 1.15 -28.43
CA GLU A 132 -11.70 0.99 -28.21
C GLU A 132 -12.18 1.45 -26.82
N MET A 133 -11.26 1.85 -25.94
CA MET A 133 -11.60 2.29 -24.59
C MET A 133 -12.28 3.68 -24.61
N ASN A 134 -13.12 3.92 -23.60
CA ASN A 134 -13.94 5.13 -23.51
C ASN A 134 -13.23 6.25 -22.72
N PHE A 135 -12.31 6.97 -23.37
CA PHE A 135 -11.62 8.14 -22.80
C PHE A 135 -11.33 9.17 -23.90
N SER A 136 -10.99 10.39 -23.54
CA SER A 136 -10.57 11.47 -24.46
C SER A 136 -9.10 11.85 -24.32
N GLN A 137 -8.52 11.66 -23.13
CA GLN A 137 -7.18 12.05 -22.78
C GLN A 137 -6.62 11.20 -21.61
N GLY A 138 -5.33 11.29 -21.38
CA GLY A 138 -4.68 10.64 -20.23
C GLY A 138 -3.42 11.34 -19.77
N ILE A 139 -3.03 11.10 -18.51
CA ILE A 139 -1.71 11.43 -17.98
C ILE A 139 -0.93 10.12 -17.89
N TYR A 140 0.15 10.03 -18.62
CA TYR A 140 1.06 8.90 -18.56
C TYR A 140 2.32 9.26 -17.80
N CYS A 141 2.66 8.45 -16.81
CA CYS A 141 3.94 8.49 -16.12
C CYS A 141 4.64 7.16 -16.36
N GLU A 142 5.78 7.20 -17.06
CA GLU A 142 6.53 6.01 -17.42
C GLU A 142 7.18 5.34 -16.21
N LYS A 143 7.68 6.14 -15.28
CA LYS A 143 8.26 5.64 -14.03
C LYS A 143 7.18 5.11 -13.11
N GLY A 144 7.30 3.82 -12.78
CA GLY A 144 6.33 3.10 -11.98
C GLY A 144 5.85 1.84 -12.67
N GLY A 145 4.85 1.21 -12.08
CA GLY A 145 4.32 -0.06 -12.53
C GLY A 145 3.85 -0.91 -11.38
N TYR A 146 4.18 -2.19 -11.36
CA TYR A 146 3.76 -3.09 -10.28
C TYR A 146 4.81 -4.15 -9.97
N LEU A 147 4.69 -4.73 -8.79
CA LEU A 147 5.56 -5.79 -8.29
C LEU A 147 4.74 -6.85 -7.52
N ASP A 148 5.39 -7.94 -7.18
CA ASP A 148 4.83 -8.98 -6.32
C ASP A 148 5.09 -8.63 -4.84
N GLN A 149 4.04 -8.21 -4.14
CA GLN A 149 4.09 -7.83 -2.74
C GLN A 149 4.54 -8.95 -1.80
N HIS A 150 4.25 -10.20 -2.13
CA HIS A 150 4.71 -11.34 -1.31
C HIS A 150 6.22 -11.52 -1.38
N ARG A 151 6.81 -11.33 -2.57
CA ARG A 151 8.26 -11.37 -2.77
C ARG A 151 8.95 -10.20 -2.06
N VAL A 152 8.34 -9.02 -2.10
CA VAL A 152 8.83 -7.84 -1.36
C VAL A 152 8.84 -8.09 0.14
N LEU A 153 7.71 -8.53 0.71
CA LEU A 153 7.61 -8.83 2.14
C LEU A 153 8.61 -9.91 2.56
N ARG A 154 8.79 -10.95 1.74
CA ARG A 154 9.78 -12.00 1.98
C ARG A 154 11.21 -11.41 1.97
N GLY A 155 11.54 -10.54 1.02
CA GLY A 155 12.85 -9.90 0.93
C GLY A 155 13.18 -9.08 2.18
N TYR A 156 12.24 -8.26 2.63
CA TYR A 156 12.42 -7.53 3.89
C TYR A 156 12.54 -8.47 5.08
N LEU A 157 11.66 -9.47 5.22
CA LEU A 157 11.65 -10.40 6.35
C LEU A 157 12.94 -11.18 6.46
N GLU A 158 13.44 -11.78 5.37
CA GLU A 158 14.70 -12.51 5.36
C GLU A 158 15.89 -11.59 5.72
N THR A 159 15.87 -10.36 5.20
CA THR A 159 16.96 -9.41 5.47
C THR A 159 16.96 -8.91 6.91
N VAL A 160 15.81 -8.52 7.47
CA VAL A 160 15.79 -8.06 8.88
C VAL A 160 16.15 -9.19 9.85
N THR A 161 15.70 -10.41 9.55
CA THR A 161 16.08 -11.60 10.36
C THR A 161 17.59 -11.85 10.29
N SER A 162 18.20 -11.75 9.11
CA SER A 162 19.65 -11.91 8.94
C SER A 162 20.45 -10.79 9.62
N ASN A 163 19.87 -9.59 9.77
CA ASN A 163 20.44 -8.47 10.52
C ASN A 163 20.27 -8.61 12.05
N GLY A 164 19.70 -9.70 12.54
CA GLY A 164 19.53 -9.96 13.97
C GLY A 164 18.26 -9.31 14.59
N VAL A 165 17.34 -8.79 13.79
CA VAL A 165 16.05 -8.30 14.29
C VAL A 165 15.27 -9.48 14.87
N LYS A 166 14.81 -9.36 16.12
CA LYS A 166 13.94 -10.35 16.76
C LYS A 166 12.49 -10.08 16.38
N ILE A 167 11.75 -11.12 16.05
CA ILE A 167 10.33 -11.00 15.70
C ILE A 167 9.52 -11.93 16.59
N GLU A 168 8.71 -11.33 17.46
CA GLU A 168 7.75 -12.03 18.31
C GLU A 168 6.41 -12.10 17.57
N ALA A 169 6.18 -13.22 16.89
CA ALA A 169 4.94 -13.52 16.20
C ALA A 169 3.86 -14.01 17.19
N ASP A 170 2.61 -14.02 16.74
CA ASP A 170 1.43 -14.43 17.53
C ASP A 170 1.33 -13.71 18.89
N THR A 171 1.89 -12.49 18.96
CA THR A 171 2.01 -11.68 20.17
C THR A 171 1.30 -10.35 20.00
N ARG A 172 0.21 -10.17 20.74
CA ARG A 172 -0.62 -8.96 20.69
C ARG A 172 -0.20 -7.95 21.76
N VAL A 173 0.02 -6.70 21.36
CA VAL A 173 0.12 -5.56 22.28
C VAL A 173 -1.29 -5.18 22.75
N TYR A 174 -1.48 -5.08 24.07
CA TYR A 174 -2.73 -4.63 24.68
C TYR A 174 -2.53 -3.48 25.69
N GLY A 175 -1.29 -3.10 25.99
CA GLY A 175 -0.98 -2.01 26.89
C GLY A 175 0.34 -1.33 26.55
N ILE A 176 0.53 -0.14 27.09
CA ILE A 176 1.71 0.70 26.93
C ILE A 176 2.32 0.97 28.33
N ILE A 177 3.61 0.68 28.48
CA ILE A 177 4.34 0.88 29.72
C ILE A 177 4.91 2.29 29.73
N LYS A 178 4.60 3.05 30.79
CA LYS A 178 5.07 4.44 30.99
C LYS A 178 5.95 4.54 32.23
N ASP A 179 6.96 5.39 32.13
CA ASP A 179 7.69 5.90 33.29
C ASP A 179 7.57 7.44 33.26
N LYS A 180 6.82 8.00 34.21
CA LYS A 180 6.44 9.43 34.23
C LYS A 180 5.78 9.83 32.91
N ASN A 181 6.44 10.69 32.14
CA ASN A 181 5.93 11.24 30.89
C ASN A 181 6.54 10.54 29.65
N ARG A 182 7.31 9.46 29.82
CA ARG A 182 7.97 8.74 28.73
C ARG A 182 7.39 7.35 28.57
N ILE A 183 7.20 6.94 27.33
CA ILE A 183 6.88 5.55 27.01
C ILE A 183 8.19 4.76 26.96
N ILE A 184 8.20 3.60 27.63
CA ILE A 184 9.38 2.76 27.85
C ILE A 184 9.14 1.29 27.52
N GLY A 185 7.96 0.93 26.98
CA GLY A 185 7.67 -0.45 26.62
C GLY A 185 6.23 -0.72 26.26
N VAL A 186 5.94 -1.98 26.05
CA VAL A 186 4.62 -2.51 25.70
C VAL A 186 4.27 -3.72 26.57
N GLU A 187 3.00 -3.85 26.95
CA GLU A 187 2.42 -5.04 27.55
C GLU A 187 1.83 -5.93 26.48
N THR A 188 2.17 -7.21 26.47
CA THR A 188 1.76 -8.14 25.42
C THR A 188 1.25 -9.46 25.97
N THR A 189 0.59 -10.23 25.12
CA THR A 189 0.11 -11.58 25.45
C THR A 189 1.23 -12.58 25.80
N SER A 190 2.50 -12.25 25.46
CA SER A 190 3.67 -13.08 25.74
C SER A 190 4.58 -12.50 26.84
N GLY A 191 4.11 -11.45 27.54
CA GLY A 191 4.86 -10.74 28.58
C GLY A 191 5.18 -9.30 28.20
N ASP A 192 5.93 -8.62 29.06
CA ASP A 192 6.27 -7.22 28.89
C ASP A 192 7.61 -7.07 28.16
N TYR A 193 7.66 -6.13 27.22
CA TYR A 193 8.88 -5.77 26.51
C TYR A 193 9.22 -4.31 26.74
N ARG A 194 10.52 -4.01 26.92
CA ARG A 194 11.00 -2.66 27.18
C ARG A 194 11.98 -2.20 26.11
N ALA A 195 11.91 -0.91 25.76
CA ALA A 195 12.83 -0.28 24.83
C ALA A 195 12.87 1.24 25.05
N ASP A 196 13.90 1.89 24.50
CA ASP A 196 14.01 3.34 24.49
C ASP A 196 12.96 4.00 23.58
N TRP A 197 12.56 3.28 22.52
CA TRP A 197 11.59 3.74 21.53
C TRP A 197 10.56 2.67 21.17
N ILE A 198 9.31 3.07 21.14
CA ILE A 198 8.19 2.26 20.62
C ILE A 198 7.71 2.90 19.32
N ILE A 199 7.70 2.14 18.24
CA ILE A 199 7.20 2.60 16.94
C ILE A 199 5.89 1.87 16.61
N ASN A 200 4.83 2.64 16.49
CA ASN A 200 3.52 2.15 16.08
C ASN A 200 3.45 2.09 14.55
N ALA A 201 3.64 0.89 14.00
CA ALA A 201 3.48 0.56 12.58
C ALA A 201 2.37 -0.48 12.37
N ALA A 202 1.31 -0.41 13.18
CA ALA A 202 0.26 -1.42 13.27
C ALA A 202 -0.80 -1.36 12.14
N GLY A 203 -0.54 -0.59 11.07
CA GLY A 203 -1.44 -0.47 9.91
C GLY A 203 -2.84 -0.02 10.31
N PRO A 204 -3.91 -0.75 9.94
CA PRO A 204 -5.29 -0.38 10.29
C PRO A 204 -5.56 -0.29 11.79
N GLN A 205 -4.79 -0.97 12.63
CA GLN A 205 -4.91 -0.92 14.09
C GLN A 205 -4.08 0.20 14.73
N ALA A 206 -3.39 1.03 13.97
CA ALA A 206 -2.51 2.06 14.52
C ALA A 206 -3.25 3.04 15.45
N GLY A 207 -4.50 3.40 15.14
CA GLY A 207 -5.33 4.22 16.02
C GLY A 207 -5.60 3.55 17.38
N LYS A 208 -5.82 2.22 17.39
CA LYS A 208 -6.04 1.48 18.65
C LYS A 208 -4.76 1.40 19.49
N ILE A 209 -3.61 1.21 18.84
CA ILE A 209 -2.31 1.23 19.55
C ILE A 209 -2.01 2.64 20.08
N ALA A 210 -2.30 3.71 19.33
CA ALA A 210 -2.18 5.08 19.80
C ALA A 210 -3.09 5.36 21.02
N ALA A 211 -4.32 4.85 21.01
CA ALA A 211 -5.27 4.98 22.12
C ALA A 211 -4.75 4.33 23.41
N LEU A 212 -4.01 3.22 23.35
CA LEU A 212 -3.35 2.62 24.51
C LEU A 212 -2.31 3.57 25.14
N ALA A 213 -1.71 4.44 24.33
CA ALA A 213 -0.82 5.50 24.80
C ALA A 213 -1.56 6.75 25.29
N GLY A 214 -2.90 6.79 25.20
CA GLY A 214 -3.73 7.94 25.54
C GLY A 214 -3.77 9.02 24.45
N LEU A 215 -3.52 8.63 23.19
CA LEU A 215 -3.52 9.51 22.02
C LEU A 215 -4.76 9.23 21.16
N GLU A 216 -5.37 10.31 20.67
CA GLU A 216 -6.42 10.23 19.65
C GLU A 216 -5.83 10.67 18.31
N ILE A 217 -5.51 9.70 17.46
CA ILE A 217 -5.06 9.96 16.09
C ILE A 217 -6.19 9.50 15.15
N PRO A 218 -6.71 10.40 14.28
CA PRO A 218 -7.89 10.11 13.47
C PRO A 218 -7.58 9.20 12.28
N PHE A 219 -7.22 7.96 12.54
CA PHE A 219 -7.12 6.95 11.50
C PHE A 219 -8.50 6.43 11.12
N ILE A 220 -8.72 6.37 9.82
CA ILE A 220 -9.95 5.87 9.21
C ILE A 220 -9.57 4.68 8.35
N SER A 221 -10.01 3.49 8.75
CA SER A 221 -9.86 2.30 7.90
C SER A 221 -11.02 2.21 6.92
N ARG A 222 -10.71 2.05 5.63
CA ARG A 222 -11.68 1.81 4.56
C ARG A 222 -11.42 0.47 3.92
N ARG A 223 -12.49 -0.20 3.53
CA ARG A 223 -12.37 -1.49 2.86
C ARG A 223 -12.25 -1.29 1.36
N HIS A 224 -11.26 -1.93 0.74
CA HIS A 224 -11.11 -1.99 -0.71
C HIS A 224 -10.98 -3.45 -1.16
N GLU A 225 -11.41 -3.72 -2.38
CA GLU A 225 -11.48 -5.07 -2.93
C GLU A 225 -10.75 -5.12 -4.27
N LEU A 226 -10.24 -6.29 -4.60
CA LEU A 226 -9.55 -6.59 -5.85
C LEU A 226 -10.03 -7.91 -6.42
N LEU A 227 -10.13 -7.97 -7.75
CA LEU A 227 -10.47 -9.17 -8.52
C LEU A 227 -9.37 -9.48 -9.53
N ILE A 228 -9.10 -10.77 -9.71
CA ILE A 228 -8.42 -11.27 -10.90
C ILE A 228 -9.51 -11.85 -11.81
N LEU A 229 -9.64 -11.27 -13.00
CA LEU A 229 -10.63 -11.64 -13.99
C LEU A 229 -9.97 -12.40 -15.15
N GLU A 230 -10.69 -13.39 -15.67
CA GLU A 230 -10.43 -13.91 -17.01
C GLU A 230 -10.82 -12.82 -18.01
N ALA A 231 -9.88 -12.37 -18.82
CA ALA A 231 -10.14 -11.33 -19.80
C ALA A 231 -10.83 -11.90 -21.04
N SER A 232 -11.71 -11.11 -21.68
CA SER A 232 -12.38 -11.45 -22.96
C SER A 232 -11.39 -11.45 -24.14
N ALA A 233 -10.32 -10.67 -24.01
CA ALA A 233 -9.17 -10.68 -24.92
C ALA A 233 -7.90 -10.73 -24.06
N ALA A 234 -6.84 -11.37 -24.56
CA ALA A 234 -5.58 -11.43 -23.83
C ALA A 234 -5.08 -10.01 -23.48
N VAL A 235 -4.84 -9.76 -22.19
CA VAL A 235 -4.29 -8.51 -21.71
C VAL A 235 -2.78 -8.55 -21.85
N PRO A 236 -2.19 -7.71 -22.74
CA PRO A 236 -0.73 -7.68 -22.90
C PRO A 236 -0.04 -7.22 -21.60
N GLU A 237 1.10 -7.83 -21.28
CA GLU A 237 1.84 -7.50 -20.06
C GLU A 237 2.51 -6.11 -20.13
N GLU A 238 2.64 -5.54 -21.31
CA GLU A 238 3.34 -4.27 -21.57
C GLU A 238 2.43 -3.03 -21.44
N ILE A 239 1.11 -3.22 -21.31
CA ILE A 239 0.24 -2.06 -21.11
C ILE A 239 0.45 -1.48 -19.71
N PRO A 240 0.36 -0.15 -19.56
CA PRO A 240 0.49 0.48 -18.26
C PRO A 240 -0.63 0.05 -17.30
N TRP A 241 -0.44 0.30 -16.00
CA TRP A 241 -1.56 0.26 -15.08
C TRP A 241 -2.55 1.38 -15.46
N LEU A 242 -3.75 0.98 -15.82
CA LEU A 242 -4.82 1.87 -16.27
C LEU A 242 -5.68 2.29 -15.08
N ILE A 243 -5.95 3.60 -14.96
CA ILE A 243 -6.83 4.17 -13.95
C ILE A 243 -7.85 5.07 -14.65
N ASP A 244 -9.11 4.68 -14.68
CA ASP A 244 -10.21 5.56 -15.11
C ASP A 244 -10.66 6.40 -13.91
N VAL A 245 -10.30 7.69 -13.93
CA VAL A 245 -10.57 8.59 -12.80
C VAL A 245 -12.04 9.01 -12.74
N ASP A 246 -12.77 8.95 -13.86
CA ASP A 246 -14.17 9.33 -13.92
C ASP A 246 -15.09 8.23 -13.39
N ARG A 247 -14.74 6.98 -13.62
CA ARG A 247 -15.46 5.77 -13.18
C ARG A 247 -14.90 5.17 -11.89
N GLN A 248 -13.77 5.68 -11.42
CA GLN A 248 -13.09 5.22 -10.20
C GLN A 248 -12.71 3.73 -10.22
N VAL A 249 -12.33 3.21 -11.38
CA VAL A 249 -11.88 1.84 -11.56
C VAL A 249 -10.45 1.81 -12.10
N HIS A 250 -9.74 0.75 -11.78
CA HIS A 250 -8.39 0.56 -12.29
C HIS A 250 -8.17 -0.90 -12.74
N MET A 251 -7.23 -1.07 -13.64
CA MET A 251 -6.85 -2.38 -14.16
C MET A 251 -5.35 -2.43 -14.45
N ARG A 252 -4.75 -3.59 -14.18
CA ARG A 252 -3.42 -3.92 -14.67
C ARG A 252 -3.37 -5.36 -15.20
N PRO A 253 -2.37 -5.70 -16.04
CA PRO A 253 -2.09 -7.09 -16.36
C PRO A 253 -1.79 -7.92 -15.10
N ASP A 254 -2.23 -9.17 -15.09
CA ASP A 254 -1.95 -10.14 -14.02
C ASP A 254 -1.21 -11.39 -14.52
N GLY A 255 -0.60 -11.28 -15.70
CA GLY A 255 0.00 -12.41 -16.38
C GLY A 255 -1.02 -13.36 -16.99
N SER A 256 -0.56 -14.20 -17.92
CA SER A 256 -1.39 -15.23 -18.60
C SER A 256 -2.67 -14.67 -19.26
N GLY A 257 -2.64 -13.42 -19.71
CA GLY A 257 -3.78 -12.75 -20.35
C GLY A 257 -4.90 -12.31 -19.41
N ARG A 258 -4.71 -12.44 -18.10
CA ARG A 258 -5.70 -12.02 -17.09
C ARG A 258 -5.56 -10.54 -16.72
N ALA A 259 -6.61 -10.00 -16.09
CA ALA A 259 -6.63 -8.65 -15.56
C ALA A 259 -6.84 -8.66 -14.04
N LEU A 260 -6.01 -7.92 -13.30
CA LEU A 260 -6.33 -7.50 -11.94
C LEU A 260 -7.14 -6.21 -12.04
N VAL A 261 -8.32 -6.21 -11.44
CA VAL A 261 -9.28 -5.10 -11.47
C VAL A 261 -9.61 -4.69 -10.04
N GLY A 262 -9.73 -3.39 -9.81
CA GLY A 262 -10.18 -2.79 -8.56
C GLY A 262 -10.91 -1.48 -8.80
N GLY A 263 -11.45 -0.91 -7.72
CA GLY A 263 -12.15 0.37 -7.79
C GLY A 263 -12.56 0.87 -6.40
N PHE A 264 -12.90 2.16 -6.35
CA PHE A 264 -13.32 2.85 -5.12
C PHE A 264 -14.84 2.98 -5.00
N LEU A 265 -15.58 2.11 -5.70
CA LEU A 265 -17.04 2.16 -5.82
C LEU A 265 -17.71 1.82 -4.48
N GLY A 266 -18.33 2.82 -3.83
CA GLY A 266 -19.23 2.62 -2.69
C GLY A 266 -18.57 2.15 -1.38
N HIS A 267 -17.27 2.26 -1.22
CA HIS A 267 -16.52 1.79 -0.04
C HIS A 267 -15.80 2.90 0.73
N ASP A 268 -16.42 4.09 0.79
CA ASP A 268 -15.86 5.22 1.54
C ASP A 268 -16.22 5.20 3.04
N ASP A 269 -17.14 4.32 3.46
CA ASP A 269 -17.56 4.22 4.84
C ASP A 269 -16.42 3.68 5.73
N PRO A 270 -16.21 4.32 6.89
CA PRO A 270 -15.28 3.81 7.89
C PRO A 270 -15.66 2.41 8.38
N VAL A 271 -14.67 1.54 8.51
CA VAL A 271 -14.84 0.20 9.08
C VAL A 271 -13.95 0.00 10.30
N ASP A 272 -14.46 -0.74 11.29
CA ASP A 272 -13.61 -1.17 12.40
C ASP A 272 -12.64 -2.26 11.91
N PRO A 273 -11.31 -2.06 12.05
CA PRO A 273 -10.33 -3.00 11.56
C PRO A 273 -10.34 -4.37 12.25
N ASP A 274 -10.99 -4.52 13.43
CA ASP A 274 -11.09 -5.80 14.13
C ASP A 274 -12.35 -6.59 13.76
N THR A 275 -13.38 -5.91 13.25
CA THR A 275 -14.66 -6.53 12.89
C THR A 275 -14.92 -6.61 11.40
N SER A 276 -14.04 -6.00 10.59
CA SER A 276 -14.14 -6.04 9.13
C SER A 276 -14.09 -7.47 8.62
N SER A 277 -15.16 -7.89 7.95
CA SER A 277 -15.25 -9.23 7.38
C SER A 277 -14.31 -9.39 6.20
N PRO A 278 -13.42 -10.38 6.19
CA PRO A 278 -12.67 -10.70 4.99
C PRO A 278 -13.60 -11.32 3.93
N GLY A 279 -13.34 -11.08 2.68
CA GLY A 279 -14.08 -11.65 1.56
C GLY A 279 -14.57 -10.59 0.57
N LEU A 280 -15.17 -11.03 -0.51
CA LEU A 280 -15.72 -10.15 -1.54
C LEU A 280 -17.18 -9.80 -1.23
N SER A 281 -17.58 -8.56 -1.52
CA SER A 281 -18.94 -8.16 -1.67
C SER A 281 -19.44 -8.56 -3.08
N GLU A 282 -20.52 -9.31 -3.15
CA GLU A 282 -21.12 -9.69 -4.44
C GLU A 282 -21.59 -8.45 -5.22
N GLU A 283 -22.19 -7.49 -4.52
CA GLU A 283 -22.64 -6.24 -5.11
C GLU A 283 -21.49 -5.43 -5.67
N TRP A 284 -20.41 -5.25 -4.88
CA TRP A 284 -19.21 -4.54 -5.34
C TRP A 284 -18.57 -5.28 -6.52
N SER A 285 -18.45 -6.60 -6.44
CA SER A 285 -17.88 -7.43 -7.51
C SER A 285 -18.64 -7.29 -8.82
N LYS A 286 -19.98 -7.24 -8.77
CA LYS A 286 -20.82 -6.99 -9.93
C LYS A 286 -20.59 -5.58 -10.49
N ASN A 287 -20.61 -4.57 -9.63
CA ASN A 287 -20.48 -3.17 -10.03
C ASN A 287 -19.10 -2.89 -10.64
N VAL A 288 -18.00 -3.37 -10.01
CA VAL A 288 -16.66 -3.13 -10.53
C VAL A 288 -16.42 -3.82 -11.88
N ARG A 289 -16.98 -5.01 -12.09
CA ARG A 289 -16.90 -5.70 -13.40
C ARG A 289 -17.65 -4.91 -14.50
N LEU A 290 -18.84 -4.39 -14.18
CA LEU A 290 -19.59 -3.54 -15.10
C LEU A 290 -18.79 -2.28 -15.45
N GLU A 291 -18.34 -1.52 -14.47
CA GLU A 291 -17.59 -0.29 -14.71
C GLU A 291 -16.25 -0.55 -15.43
N ALA A 292 -15.54 -1.63 -15.09
CA ALA A 292 -14.31 -2.00 -15.77
C ALA A 292 -14.54 -2.40 -17.23
N SER A 293 -15.63 -3.10 -17.53
CA SER A 293 -15.99 -3.47 -18.91
C SER A 293 -16.30 -2.25 -19.78
N GLU A 294 -16.96 -1.24 -19.19
CA GLU A 294 -17.26 0.03 -19.86
C GLU A 294 -16.00 0.89 -20.08
N SER A 295 -15.05 0.86 -19.12
CA SER A 295 -13.81 1.62 -19.21
C SER A 295 -12.79 0.98 -20.13
N PHE A 296 -12.50 -0.31 -19.93
CA PHE A 296 -11.29 -0.93 -20.45
C PHE A 296 -11.52 -1.85 -21.65
N ARG A 297 -12.75 -2.29 -21.90
CA ARG A 297 -13.15 -3.10 -23.07
C ARG A 297 -12.41 -4.44 -23.24
N VAL A 298 -11.54 -4.82 -22.30
CA VAL A 298 -10.79 -6.09 -22.29
C VAL A 298 -11.41 -7.12 -21.34
N THR A 299 -12.41 -6.71 -20.58
CA THR A 299 -13.26 -7.54 -19.73
C THR A 299 -14.71 -7.31 -20.11
N ASP A 300 -15.58 -8.22 -19.74
CA ASP A 300 -17.03 -8.05 -19.82
C ASP A 300 -17.67 -8.23 -18.43
N PRO A 301 -18.93 -7.78 -18.22
CA PRO A 301 -19.58 -7.91 -16.93
C PRO A 301 -19.70 -9.35 -16.42
N GLU A 302 -19.72 -10.32 -17.34
CA GLU A 302 -19.81 -11.74 -17.05
C GLU A 302 -18.44 -12.43 -16.98
N SER A 303 -17.33 -11.66 -17.09
CA SER A 303 -15.98 -12.21 -16.95
C SER A 303 -15.85 -13.05 -15.68
N LYS A 304 -15.28 -14.24 -15.80
CA LYS A 304 -15.10 -15.14 -14.69
C LYS A 304 -14.14 -14.56 -13.66
N VAL A 305 -14.58 -14.49 -12.41
CA VAL A 305 -13.71 -14.17 -11.27
C VAL A 305 -12.84 -15.39 -10.95
N MET A 306 -11.55 -15.28 -11.20
CA MET A 306 -10.57 -16.31 -10.92
C MET A 306 -10.15 -16.30 -9.46
N GLN A 307 -9.99 -15.11 -8.91
CA GLN A 307 -9.65 -14.85 -7.51
C GLN A 307 -10.16 -13.48 -7.10
N GLY A 308 -10.44 -13.30 -5.81
CA GLY A 308 -10.75 -12.00 -5.27
C GLY A 308 -10.51 -11.94 -3.76
N TRP A 309 -10.25 -10.76 -3.28
CA TRP A 309 -10.00 -10.51 -1.86
C TRP A 309 -10.33 -9.08 -1.50
N SER A 310 -10.39 -8.82 -0.19
CA SER A 310 -10.52 -7.48 0.37
C SER A 310 -9.38 -7.16 1.31
N GLY A 311 -9.03 -5.90 1.41
CA GLY A 311 -8.06 -5.34 2.34
C GLY A 311 -8.56 -4.04 2.95
N LEU A 312 -7.86 -3.59 3.99
CA LEU A 312 -8.13 -2.32 4.65
C LEU A 312 -7.06 -1.30 4.29
N TYR A 313 -7.52 -0.15 3.81
CA TYR A 313 -6.68 1.05 3.69
C TYR A 313 -6.71 1.81 5.00
N PRO A 314 -5.58 1.89 5.73
CA PRO A 314 -5.45 2.73 6.91
C PRO A 314 -5.18 4.17 6.46
N GLY A 315 -6.20 4.99 6.34
CA GLY A 315 -6.05 6.38 5.92
C GLY A 315 -6.22 7.36 7.07
N THR A 316 -5.87 8.61 6.81
CA THR A 316 -6.24 9.79 7.58
C THR A 316 -7.31 10.58 6.82
N ILE A 317 -7.88 11.61 7.44
CA ILE A 317 -8.90 12.45 6.79
C ILE A 317 -8.33 13.17 5.56
N ASP A 318 -7.05 13.53 5.57
CA ASP A 318 -6.35 14.25 4.52
C ASP A 318 -5.53 13.33 3.59
N TYR A 319 -5.64 12.03 3.76
CA TYR A 319 -4.88 11.02 3.00
C TYR A 319 -3.36 11.16 3.12
N MET A 320 -2.88 11.73 4.23
CA MET A 320 -1.46 11.88 4.51
C MET A 320 -1.03 10.88 5.58
N PRO A 321 0.15 10.23 5.45
CA PRO A 321 0.67 9.38 6.50
C PRO A 321 1.05 10.21 7.72
N VAL A 322 0.87 9.63 8.90
CA VAL A 322 1.35 10.20 10.17
C VAL A 322 2.71 9.60 10.49
N ILE A 323 3.74 10.44 10.50
CA ILE A 323 5.11 10.07 10.90
C ILE A 323 5.57 11.11 11.92
N GLU A 324 5.35 10.83 13.21
CA GLU A 324 5.64 11.80 14.27
C GLU A 324 5.91 11.12 15.62
N GLU A 325 6.53 11.86 16.54
CA GLU A 325 6.69 11.51 17.95
C GLU A 325 5.69 12.32 18.81
N PRO A 326 4.44 11.87 18.99
CA PRO A 326 3.44 12.59 19.75
C PRO A 326 3.69 12.54 21.26
N LEU A 327 4.44 11.57 21.74
CA LEU A 327 4.87 11.45 23.13
C LEU A 327 6.33 11.00 23.19
N PRO A 328 7.11 11.44 24.22
CA PRO A 328 8.49 10.99 24.38
C PRO A 328 8.61 9.48 24.39
N GLY A 329 9.42 8.93 23.48
CA GLY A 329 9.63 7.49 23.32
C GLY A 329 8.56 6.74 22.54
N PHE A 330 7.59 7.44 21.94
CA PHE A 330 6.55 6.83 21.11
C PHE A 330 6.45 7.51 19.75
N VAL A 331 6.72 6.77 18.70
CA VAL A 331 6.61 7.24 17.31
C VAL A 331 5.45 6.54 16.63
N THR A 332 4.65 7.29 15.89
CA THR A 332 3.62 6.72 14.99
C THR A 332 4.12 6.79 13.55
N ALA A 333 4.01 5.67 12.83
CA ALA A 333 4.30 5.56 11.39
C ALA A 333 3.19 4.74 10.72
N ALA A 334 2.09 5.40 10.36
CA ALA A 334 0.89 4.75 9.85
C ALA A 334 0.08 5.67 8.93
N GLY A 335 -0.95 5.13 8.28
CA GLY A 335 -1.80 5.90 7.36
C GLY A 335 -1.26 5.98 5.93
N PHE A 336 -0.44 5.01 5.51
CA PHE A 336 0.18 4.92 4.19
C PHE A 336 -0.75 4.33 3.14
#